data_ab50438400fae1d00faf1c16c973df1a
#
_entry.id   ab50438400fae1d00faf1c16c973df1a
#
_cell.length_a   1.000
_cell.length_b   1.000
_cell.length_c   1.000
_cell.angle_alpha   90.00
_cell.angle_beta   90.00
_cell.angle_gamma   90.00
#
_symmetry.space_group_name_H-M   'P 1'
#
loop_
_entity.id
_entity.type
_entity.pdbx_description
1 polymer ?
#
loop_
_entity_poly.entity_id
_entity_poly.type
_entity_poly.pdbx_seq_one_letter_code
_entity_poly.pdbx_strand_id
1 'polypeptide(L)'
;MMRKLIDRRYFRGSMFKGVYSRVEQTLIKHIEKNGYTALPIFSYATADIDLGAKGTAYAVEIFCFDDYGQPIVDGMIRMTGFFLQDTDEYANTSESSVMSRLNCPIVKPICSYSMTLEEWEKNEDGSVSDIAWNIALPELEGVIEPIFIGAEEQTGQVELRKPLEKRCEKLVYRLSKWIALRKKENKDKRVVFILNNNPCTAAEASVGGGANLDTLESVVRILHAMKEHGYQVEHIPENGDELIKTIMDRKAISDFRWT
;
A
#
# COMPACT_ATOMS: atom_id res chain seq x y z
N MET A 1 21.56 26.19 3.82
CA MET A 1 20.45 25.47 3.21
C MET A 1 20.96 24.89 1.87
N MET A 2 21.77 23.84 1.96
CA MET A 2 22.27 23.12 0.80
C MET A 2 21.30 21.98 0.49
N ARG A 3 20.44 22.16 -0.53
CA ARG A 3 19.86 21.02 -1.22
C ARG A 3 21.03 20.20 -1.73
N LYS A 4 21.28 19.00 -1.19
CA LYS A 4 22.06 18.00 -1.90
C LYS A 4 21.40 17.88 -3.27
N LEU A 5 21.96 18.52 -4.26
CA LEU A 5 21.74 18.15 -5.66
C LEU A 5 22.15 16.69 -5.73
N ILE A 6 21.17 15.78 -5.75
CA ILE A 6 21.38 14.42 -6.25
C ILE A 6 22.11 14.66 -7.54
N ASP A 7 23.37 14.24 -7.61
CA ASP A 7 24.24 14.59 -8.75
C ASP A 7 23.59 13.96 -10.01
N ARG A 8 22.84 14.79 -10.73
CA ARG A 8 22.17 14.41 -11.99
C ARG A 8 23.15 13.83 -13.01
N ARG A 9 24.47 13.92 -12.76
CA ARG A 9 25.51 13.36 -13.61
C ARG A 9 25.56 11.84 -13.54
N TYR A 10 25.20 11.20 -12.40
CA TYR A 10 25.08 9.76 -12.32
C TYR A 10 23.87 9.21 -13.09
N PHE A 11 22.86 10.04 -13.35
CA PHE A 11 21.66 9.66 -14.08
C PHE A 11 21.65 10.14 -15.54
N ARG A 12 22.70 10.80 -16.02
CA ARG A 12 22.83 11.29 -17.41
C ARG A 12 23.55 10.33 -18.36
N GLY A 13 23.72 9.07 -18.04
CA GLY A 13 24.27 8.09 -18.95
C GLY A 13 23.20 7.54 -19.89
N SER A 14 23.50 7.49 -21.18
CA SER A 14 22.73 6.81 -22.24
C SER A 14 22.43 5.32 -21.94
N MET A 15 22.92 4.78 -20.84
CA MET A 15 22.67 3.43 -20.33
C MET A 15 21.23 3.19 -19.89
N PHE A 16 20.48 4.22 -19.57
CA PHE A 16 19.13 4.06 -19.01
C PHE A 16 17.99 4.07 -20.04
N LYS A 17 18.25 4.36 -21.31
CA LYS A 17 17.22 4.30 -22.36
C LYS A 17 16.62 2.92 -22.60
N GLY A 18 17.25 1.86 -22.08
CA GLY A 18 16.75 0.48 -22.16
C GLY A 18 16.28 -0.14 -20.85
N VAL A 19 16.42 0.56 -19.70
CA VAL A 19 16.18 0.00 -18.36
C VAL A 19 14.76 0.27 -17.86
N TYR A 20 14.13 1.36 -18.29
CA TYR A 20 12.72 1.59 -17.96
C TYR A 20 11.83 0.87 -18.95
N SER A 21 11.09 -0.12 -18.44
CA SER A 21 10.04 -0.71 -19.24
C SER A 21 8.92 0.31 -19.48
N ARG A 22 8.04 0.01 -20.41
CA ARG A 22 6.87 0.87 -20.69
C ARG A 22 5.99 1.07 -19.45
N VAL A 23 6.01 0.12 -18.52
CA VAL A 23 5.24 0.17 -17.27
C VAL A 23 5.75 1.28 -16.36
N GLU A 24 7.06 1.34 -16.08
CA GLU A 24 7.64 2.38 -15.23
C GLU A 24 7.47 3.76 -15.87
N GLN A 25 7.65 3.88 -17.17
CA GLN A 25 7.43 5.15 -17.90
C GLN A 25 5.98 5.62 -17.75
N THR A 26 5.02 4.70 -17.84
CA THR A 26 3.60 5.01 -17.66
C THR A 26 3.30 5.46 -16.23
N LEU A 27 3.86 4.80 -15.22
CA LEU A 27 3.72 5.21 -13.83
C LEU A 27 4.29 6.60 -13.58
N ILE A 28 5.51 6.88 -14.05
CA ILE A 28 6.14 8.21 -13.92
C ILE A 28 5.24 9.30 -14.53
N LYS A 29 4.75 9.09 -15.75
CA LYS A 29 3.83 10.01 -16.42
C LYS A 29 2.58 10.30 -15.59
N HIS A 30 1.96 9.28 -14.98
CA HIS A 30 0.79 9.47 -14.14
C HIS A 30 1.11 10.15 -12.81
N ILE A 31 2.28 9.88 -12.20
CA ILE A 31 2.75 10.56 -11.00
C ILE A 31 2.88 12.06 -11.28
N GLU A 32 3.56 12.44 -12.35
CA GLU A 32 3.77 13.84 -12.74
C GLU A 32 2.45 14.52 -13.11
N LYS A 33 1.56 13.84 -13.83
CA LYS A 33 0.20 14.34 -14.17
C LYS A 33 -0.63 14.64 -12.91
N ASN A 34 -0.41 13.92 -11.81
CA ASN A 34 -1.08 14.17 -10.53
C ASN A 34 -0.38 15.22 -9.66
N GLY A 35 0.64 15.92 -10.18
CA GLY A 35 1.31 17.02 -9.49
C GLY A 35 2.39 16.59 -8.52
N TYR A 36 2.86 15.34 -8.59
CA TYR A 36 3.97 14.83 -7.79
C TYR A 36 5.24 14.76 -8.62
N THR A 37 6.39 14.79 -7.95
CA THR A 37 7.69 14.52 -8.59
C THR A 37 8.02 13.05 -8.43
N ALA A 38 8.29 12.35 -9.53
CA ALA A 38 8.77 10.99 -9.49
C ALA A 38 10.27 10.95 -9.19
N LEU A 39 10.66 10.08 -8.26
CA LEU A 39 12.05 9.75 -7.96
C LEU A 39 12.25 8.24 -8.27
N PRO A 40 12.67 7.89 -9.49
CA PRO A 40 12.95 6.51 -9.84
C PRO A 40 14.22 6.03 -9.14
N ILE A 41 14.11 4.93 -8.39
CA ILE A 41 15.24 4.29 -7.69
C ILE A 41 15.45 2.91 -8.29
N PHE A 42 16.70 2.61 -8.60
CA PHE A 42 17.14 1.31 -9.09
C PHE A 42 18.03 0.64 -8.06
N SER A 43 17.72 -0.60 -7.71
CA SER A 43 18.52 -1.39 -6.78
C SER A 43 18.43 -2.87 -7.14
N TYR A 44 19.35 -3.64 -6.62
CA TYR A 44 19.16 -5.08 -6.53
C TYR A 44 18.11 -5.39 -5.46
N ALA A 45 17.39 -6.50 -5.61
CA ALA A 45 16.38 -6.92 -4.63
C ALA A 45 17.05 -7.25 -3.28
N THR A 46 18.20 -7.93 -3.33
CA THR A 46 19.04 -8.27 -2.18
C THR A 46 20.47 -7.77 -2.41
N ALA A 47 21.21 -7.57 -1.32
CA ALA A 47 22.63 -7.24 -1.43
C ALA A 47 23.41 -8.46 -1.93
N ASP A 48 24.45 -8.20 -2.71
CA ASP A 48 25.43 -9.22 -3.15
C ASP A 48 26.82 -8.66 -2.86
N ILE A 49 27.48 -9.22 -1.87
CA ILE A 49 28.77 -8.75 -1.38
C ILE A 49 29.86 -8.96 -2.43
N ASP A 50 29.81 -10.08 -3.14
CA ASP A 50 30.83 -10.46 -4.14
C ASP A 50 30.77 -9.53 -5.36
N LEU A 51 29.58 -9.11 -5.74
CA LEU A 51 29.36 -8.14 -6.81
C LEU A 51 29.43 -6.67 -6.35
N GLY A 52 29.56 -6.43 -5.05
CA GLY A 52 29.47 -5.07 -4.48
C GLY A 52 28.08 -4.43 -4.66
N ALA A 53 27.07 -5.25 -4.94
CA ALA A 53 25.71 -4.80 -5.18
C ALA A 53 25.01 -4.46 -3.85
N LYS A 54 24.39 -3.29 -3.78
CA LYS A 54 23.63 -2.86 -2.62
C LYS A 54 22.14 -3.17 -2.80
N GLY A 55 21.51 -3.73 -1.76
CA GLY A 55 20.11 -4.10 -1.76
C GLY A 55 19.15 -2.90 -1.72
N THR A 56 17.86 -3.20 -1.82
CA THR A 56 16.80 -2.17 -1.86
C THR A 56 16.74 -1.37 -0.56
N ALA A 57 16.96 -1.98 0.61
CA ALA A 57 16.96 -1.28 1.90
C ALA A 57 18.02 -0.16 1.92
N TYR A 58 19.23 -0.44 1.45
CA TYR A 58 20.29 0.56 1.32
C TYR A 58 19.89 1.69 0.35
N ALA A 59 19.30 1.36 -0.79
CA ALA A 59 18.87 2.36 -1.76
C ALA A 59 17.78 3.30 -1.17
N VAL A 60 16.84 2.74 -0.42
CA VAL A 60 15.82 3.52 0.28
C VAL A 60 16.45 4.44 1.33
N GLU A 61 17.39 3.93 2.14
CA GLU A 61 18.11 4.74 3.15
C GLU A 61 18.81 5.95 2.52
N ILE A 62 19.48 5.76 1.40
CA ILE A 62 20.25 6.81 0.74
C ILE A 62 19.38 7.82 -0.01
N PHE A 63 18.32 7.37 -0.67
CA PHE A 63 17.56 8.20 -1.60
C PHE A 63 16.26 8.75 -1.02
N CYS A 64 15.69 8.12 0.01
CA CYS A 64 14.40 8.51 0.57
C CYS A 64 14.49 9.30 1.87
N PHE A 65 15.69 9.50 2.42
CA PHE A 65 15.92 10.27 3.62
C PHE A 65 16.87 11.45 3.37
N ASP A 66 16.72 12.50 4.12
CA ASP A 66 17.63 13.63 4.13
C ASP A 66 18.87 13.38 5.03
N ASP A 67 19.77 14.35 5.11
CA ASP A 67 20.99 14.29 5.94
C ASP A 67 20.70 14.20 7.45
N TYR A 68 19.47 14.47 7.87
CA TYR A 68 19.00 14.38 9.25
C TYR A 68 18.20 13.11 9.52
N GLY A 69 18.11 12.18 8.54
CA GLY A 69 17.35 10.96 8.65
C GLY A 69 15.83 11.15 8.58
N GLN A 70 15.35 12.29 8.06
CA GLN A 70 13.93 12.53 7.86
C GLN A 70 13.48 12.08 6.47
N PRO A 71 12.32 11.40 6.34
CA PRO A 71 11.81 11.01 5.05
C PRO A 71 11.54 12.21 4.14
N ILE A 72 12.00 12.14 2.89
CA ILE A 72 11.78 13.18 1.88
C ILE A 72 10.74 12.79 0.84
N VAL A 73 10.17 11.58 0.94
CA VAL A 73 9.16 11.07 0.03
C VAL A 73 7.80 11.00 0.72
N ASP A 74 6.74 11.29 -0.01
CA ASP A 74 5.37 11.26 0.49
C ASP A 74 4.71 9.88 0.36
N GLY A 75 5.20 9.05 -0.56
CA GLY A 75 4.70 7.70 -0.83
C GLY A 75 5.64 6.94 -1.75
N MET A 76 5.47 5.64 -1.83
CA MET A 76 6.32 4.74 -2.61
C MET A 76 5.51 3.78 -3.47
N ILE A 77 5.95 3.54 -4.69
CA ILE A 77 5.48 2.45 -5.55
C ILE A 77 6.60 1.42 -5.60
N ARG A 78 6.34 0.24 -5.03
CA ARG A 78 7.31 -0.84 -4.95
C ARG A 78 7.11 -1.83 -6.09
N MET A 79 8.03 -1.83 -7.06
CA MET A 79 8.00 -2.76 -8.20
C MET A 79 8.66 -4.12 -7.90
N THR A 80 9.54 -4.18 -6.90
CA THR A 80 10.26 -5.41 -6.52
C THR A 80 9.32 -6.45 -5.90
N GLY A 81 9.56 -7.74 -6.18
CA GLY A 81 8.68 -8.85 -5.75
C GLY A 81 8.96 -9.36 -4.34
N PHE A 82 10.19 -9.25 -3.84
CA PHE A 82 10.63 -9.87 -2.59
C PHE A 82 10.80 -8.86 -1.46
N PHE A 83 11.15 -9.39 -0.28
CA PHE A 83 11.42 -8.60 0.91
C PHE A 83 12.43 -7.49 0.64
N LEU A 84 12.17 -6.33 1.23
CA LEU A 84 13.10 -5.21 1.23
C LEU A 84 14.18 -5.35 2.29
N GLN A 85 13.99 -6.27 3.23
CA GLN A 85 14.95 -6.54 4.29
C GLN A 85 16.04 -7.49 3.79
N ASP A 86 17.27 -7.05 3.92
CA ASP A 86 18.41 -7.95 3.86
C ASP A 86 18.43 -8.74 5.18
N THR A 87 18.21 -10.03 5.10
CA THR A 87 18.03 -10.89 6.27
C THR A 87 19.26 -10.93 7.18
N ASP A 88 20.44 -10.62 6.68
CA ASP A 88 21.69 -10.71 7.42
C ASP A 88 22.01 -9.42 8.24
N GLU A 89 21.59 -8.24 7.83
CA GLU A 89 21.81 -7.01 8.58
C GLU A 89 20.76 -6.73 9.65
N TYR A 90 19.55 -7.29 9.53
CA TYR A 90 18.41 -6.96 10.40
C TYR A 90 18.03 -8.05 11.39
N ALA A 91 18.62 -9.24 11.33
CA ALA A 91 18.31 -10.33 12.26
C ALA A 91 18.66 -10.00 13.74
N ASN A 92 19.42 -8.95 13.99
CA ASN A 92 19.89 -8.57 15.33
C ASN A 92 19.45 -7.20 15.82
N THR A 93 18.65 -6.44 15.06
CA THR A 93 18.20 -5.12 15.53
C THR A 93 16.71 -5.13 15.83
N SER A 94 16.36 -4.84 17.08
CA SER A 94 15.00 -4.57 17.54
C SER A 94 14.44 -3.23 16.98
N GLU A 95 15.15 -2.57 16.12
CA GLU A 95 14.75 -1.30 15.51
C GLU A 95 13.91 -1.55 14.25
N SER A 96 12.87 -0.77 14.11
CA SER A 96 11.95 -0.80 12.99
C SER A 96 12.68 -0.78 11.65
N SER A 97 12.24 -1.62 10.71
CA SER A 97 12.81 -1.65 9.36
C SER A 97 12.88 -0.24 8.75
N VAL A 98 13.76 -0.05 7.78
CA VAL A 98 13.84 1.22 7.04
C VAL A 98 12.48 1.68 6.49
N MET A 99 11.59 0.75 6.19
CA MET A 99 10.22 1.02 5.75
C MET A 99 9.36 1.64 6.84
N SER A 100 9.47 1.17 8.10
CA SER A 100 8.77 1.75 9.24
C SER A 100 9.25 3.18 9.50
N ARG A 101 10.55 3.44 9.37
CA ARG A 101 11.13 4.78 9.48
C ARG A 101 10.66 5.71 8.35
N LEU A 102 10.48 5.16 7.14
CA LEU A 102 9.95 5.92 6.01
C LEU A 102 8.53 6.44 6.27
N ASN A 103 7.74 5.69 7.02
CA ASN A 103 6.41 6.09 7.50
C ASN A 103 5.55 6.75 6.42
N CYS A 104 5.49 6.18 5.24
CA CYS A 104 4.65 6.64 4.14
C CYS A 104 3.88 5.46 3.53
N PRO A 105 2.77 5.70 2.81
CA PRO A 105 2.06 4.64 2.12
C PRO A 105 2.95 4.02 1.02
N ILE A 106 3.05 2.69 1.04
CA ILE A 106 3.79 1.90 0.05
C ILE A 106 2.78 1.02 -0.69
N VAL A 107 2.66 1.21 -2.00
CA VAL A 107 1.72 0.44 -2.81
C VAL A 107 2.44 -0.57 -3.70
N LYS A 108 1.79 -1.71 -3.93
CA LYS A 108 2.33 -2.82 -4.71
C LYS A 108 1.64 -2.96 -6.06
N PRO A 109 2.22 -2.50 -7.15
CA PRO A 109 1.77 -2.90 -8.47
C PRO A 109 2.16 -4.35 -8.76
N ILE A 110 1.28 -5.07 -9.42
CA ILE A 110 1.53 -6.41 -9.92
C ILE A 110 1.74 -6.32 -11.43
N CYS A 111 2.91 -6.75 -11.87
CA CYS A 111 3.23 -6.92 -13.29
C CYS A 111 3.64 -8.37 -13.48
N SER A 112 2.79 -9.16 -14.13
CA SER A 112 3.01 -10.60 -14.26
C SER A 112 4.15 -10.91 -15.24
N TYR A 113 4.93 -11.91 -14.86
CA TYR A 113 5.95 -12.54 -15.71
C TYR A 113 5.50 -13.91 -16.22
N SER A 114 4.40 -14.43 -15.70
CA SER A 114 3.94 -15.79 -15.96
C SER A 114 2.76 -15.85 -16.92
N MET A 115 2.19 -14.71 -17.29
CA MET A 115 1.05 -14.64 -18.21
C MET A 115 1.08 -13.35 -19.04
N THR A 116 0.51 -13.41 -20.20
CA THR A 116 0.25 -12.26 -21.09
C THR A 116 -0.99 -11.48 -20.63
N LEU A 117 -1.18 -10.27 -21.17
CA LEU A 117 -2.40 -9.49 -20.88
C LEU A 117 -3.66 -10.20 -21.40
N GLU A 118 -3.58 -10.87 -22.53
CA GLU A 118 -4.72 -11.59 -23.11
C GLU A 118 -5.13 -12.79 -22.25
N GLU A 119 -4.16 -13.53 -21.72
CA GLU A 119 -4.40 -14.62 -20.78
C GLU A 119 -5.00 -14.10 -19.49
N TRP A 120 -4.48 -12.98 -18.95
CA TRP A 120 -5.01 -12.37 -17.75
C TRP A 120 -6.46 -11.88 -17.92
N GLU A 121 -6.78 -11.26 -19.04
CA GLU A 121 -8.15 -10.77 -19.33
C GLU A 121 -9.18 -11.90 -19.46
N LYS A 122 -8.74 -13.07 -19.90
CA LYS A 122 -9.58 -14.27 -20.04
C LYS A 122 -9.65 -15.14 -18.78
N ASN A 123 -8.77 -14.90 -17.83
CA ASN A 123 -8.65 -15.71 -16.63
C ASN A 123 -9.65 -15.24 -15.56
N GLU A 124 -10.67 -16.04 -15.29
CA GLU A 124 -11.69 -15.76 -14.28
C GLU A 124 -11.13 -15.87 -12.84
N ASP A 125 -10.11 -16.70 -12.63
CA ASP A 125 -9.47 -16.91 -11.33
C ASP A 125 -8.46 -15.81 -10.96
N GLY A 126 -8.14 -14.91 -11.89
CA GLY A 126 -7.13 -13.87 -11.72
C GLY A 126 -5.70 -14.42 -11.69
N SER A 127 -4.77 -13.69 -11.07
CA SER A 127 -3.36 -14.07 -11.00
C SER A 127 -3.04 -14.88 -9.76
N VAL A 128 -3.53 -16.11 -9.66
CA VAL A 128 -3.33 -16.99 -8.48
C VAL A 128 -1.85 -17.22 -8.18
N SER A 129 -1.01 -17.37 -9.20
CA SER A 129 0.44 -17.53 -9.08
C SER A 129 1.13 -16.32 -8.42
N ASP A 130 0.53 -15.15 -8.51
CA ASP A 130 1.09 -13.91 -7.96
C ASP A 130 0.74 -13.68 -6.48
N ILE A 131 -0.21 -14.43 -5.90
CA ILE A 131 -0.74 -14.17 -4.56
C ILE A 131 0.37 -14.22 -3.51
N ALA A 132 1.16 -15.28 -3.47
CA ALA A 132 2.18 -15.45 -2.43
C ALA A 132 3.23 -14.34 -2.48
N TRP A 133 3.78 -14.08 -3.67
CA TRP A 133 4.95 -13.22 -3.88
C TRP A 133 4.59 -11.74 -4.02
N ASN A 134 3.45 -11.45 -4.60
CA ASN A 134 3.05 -10.08 -4.92
C ASN A 134 1.98 -9.51 -4.00
N ILE A 135 1.35 -10.33 -3.15
CA ILE A 135 0.33 -9.89 -2.20
C ILE A 135 0.75 -10.27 -0.78
N ALA A 136 0.77 -11.56 -0.43
CA ALA A 136 0.92 -12.00 0.95
C ALA A 136 2.26 -11.58 1.57
N LEU A 137 3.38 -11.83 0.90
CA LEU A 137 4.71 -11.46 1.42
C LEU A 137 4.88 -9.94 1.53
N PRO A 138 4.55 -9.12 0.51
CA PRO A 138 4.60 -7.67 0.64
C PRO A 138 3.69 -7.11 1.74
N GLU A 139 2.53 -7.73 1.98
CA GLU A 139 1.61 -7.31 3.04
C GLU A 139 2.21 -7.47 4.45
N LEU A 140 3.03 -8.49 4.67
CA LEU A 140 3.79 -8.65 5.92
C LEU A 140 4.77 -7.50 6.19
N GLU A 141 5.19 -6.80 5.16
CA GLU A 141 6.04 -5.59 5.25
C GLU A 141 5.24 -4.28 5.26
N GLY A 142 3.92 -4.35 5.38
CA GLY A 142 3.05 -3.19 5.39
C GLY A 142 2.78 -2.57 4.00
N VAL A 143 3.06 -3.30 2.93
CA VAL A 143 2.76 -2.85 1.56
C VAL A 143 1.30 -3.13 1.23
N ILE A 144 0.62 -2.17 0.65
CA ILE A 144 -0.83 -2.19 0.41
C ILE A 144 -1.17 -2.05 -1.08
N GLU A 145 -2.44 -2.16 -1.42
CA GLU A 145 -2.99 -1.91 -2.76
C GLU A 145 -2.35 -2.77 -3.86
N PRO A 146 -2.49 -4.10 -3.80
CA PRO A 146 -2.01 -4.99 -4.84
C PRO A 146 -2.87 -4.82 -6.10
N ILE A 147 -2.43 -3.99 -7.03
CA ILE A 147 -3.14 -3.70 -8.28
C ILE A 147 -2.36 -4.26 -9.46
N PHE A 148 -2.99 -5.14 -10.22
CA PHE A 148 -2.44 -5.62 -11.48
C PHE A 148 -2.40 -4.49 -12.50
N ILE A 149 -1.20 -4.15 -13.01
CA ILE A 149 -0.98 -2.99 -13.89
C ILE A 149 -0.37 -3.33 -15.23
N GLY A 150 0.08 -4.56 -15.43
CA GLY A 150 0.70 -4.97 -16.67
C GLY A 150 1.13 -6.44 -16.65
N ALA A 151 1.53 -6.91 -17.80
CA ALA A 151 2.03 -8.24 -17.99
C ALA A 151 3.05 -8.28 -19.13
N GLU A 152 3.68 -9.41 -19.28
CA GLU A 152 4.62 -9.68 -20.35
C GLU A 152 3.92 -9.72 -21.71
N GLU A 153 4.56 -9.17 -22.74
CA GLU A 153 4.16 -9.30 -24.13
C GLU A 153 5.32 -9.93 -24.87
N GLN A 154 5.13 -11.12 -25.42
CA GLN A 154 6.12 -11.76 -26.26
C GLN A 154 6.16 -11.05 -27.63
N THR A 155 7.20 -10.30 -27.88
CA THR A 155 7.44 -9.65 -29.18
C THR A 155 8.74 -10.19 -29.75
N GLY A 156 8.66 -11.33 -30.43
CA GLY A 156 9.83 -12.01 -30.99
C GLY A 156 10.80 -12.55 -29.91
N GLN A 157 12.07 -12.11 -29.94
CA GLN A 157 13.09 -12.53 -28.99
C GLN A 157 13.18 -11.60 -27.75
N VAL A 158 12.36 -10.56 -27.66
CA VAL A 158 12.42 -9.58 -26.59
C VAL A 158 11.15 -9.63 -25.78
N GLU A 159 11.31 -9.92 -24.50
CA GLU A 159 10.23 -9.83 -23.51
C GLU A 159 10.02 -8.36 -23.15
N LEU A 160 8.87 -7.83 -23.53
CA LEU A 160 8.48 -6.46 -23.21
C LEU A 160 7.28 -6.49 -22.27
N ARG A 161 7.33 -5.70 -21.20
CA ARG A 161 6.18 -5.51 -20.33
C ARG A 161 5.26 -4.46 -20.90
N LYS A 162 3.98 -4.82 -21.04
CA LYS A 162 2.92 -3.95 -21.52
C LYS A 162 2.09 -3.41 -20.35
N PRO A 163 1.98 -2.09 -20.20
CA PRO A 163 1.17 -1.50 -19.16
C PRO A 163 -0.32 -1.53 -19.51
N LEU A 164 -1.16 -1.69 -18.49
CA LEU A 164 -2.57 -1.37 -18.51
C LEU A 164 -2.75 0.09 -18.05
N GLU A 165 -2.79 1.02 -19.00
CA GLU A 165 -2.76 2.47 -18.77
C GLU A 165 -3.78 2.91 -17.68
N LYS A 166 -5.03 2.49 -17.79
CA LYS A 166 -6.09 2.82 -16.83
C LYS A 166 -5.81 2.27 -15.42
N ARG A 167 -5.15 1.13 -15.32
CA ARG A 167 -4.82 0.52 -14.02
C ARG A 167 -3.58 1.18 -13.41
N CYS A 168 -2.62 1.59 -14.21
CA CYS A 168 -1.52 2.44 -13.77
C CYS A 168 -2.04 3.79 -13.24
N GLU A 169 -2.95 4.44 -13.96
CA GLU A 169 -3.60 5.68 -13.51
C GLU A 169 -4.34 5.46 -12.18
N LYS A 170 -5.10 4.36 -12.06
CA LYS A 170 -5.82 4.01 -10.83
C LYS A 170 -4.87 3.80 -9.65
N LEU A 171 -3.75 3.10 -9.84
CA LEU A 171 -2.74 2.88 -8.80
C LEU A 171 -2.21 4.21 -8.27
N VAL A 172 -1.76 5.09 -9.17
CA VAL A 172 -1.24 6.41 -8.80
C VAL A 172 -2.31 7.27 -8.12
N TYR A 173 -3.55 7.25 -8.62
CA TYR A 173 -4.67 7.93 -7.98
C TYR A 173 -4.91 7.43 -6.55
N ARG A 174 -4.91 6.12 -6.32
CA ARG A 174 -5.08 5.55 -4.98
C ARG A 174 -3.94 5.95 -4.05
N LEU A 175 -2.69 5.86 -4.52
CA LEU A 175 -1.54 6.35 -3.74
C LEU A 175 -1.70 7.82 -3.36
N SER A 176 -2.13 8.67 -4.29
CA SER A 176 -2.37 10.09 -4.01
C SER A 176 -3.42 10.31 -2.92
N LYS A 177 -4.44 9.45 -2.84
CA LYS A 177 -5.46 9.50 -1.77
C LYS A 177 -4.89 9.09 -0.41
N TRP A 178 -4.03 8.07 -0.37
CA TRP A 178 -3.33 7.69 0.86
C TRP A 178 -2.41 8.80 1.36
N ILE A 179 -1.65 9.44 0.45
CA ILE A 179 -0.81 10.60 0.78
C ILE A 179 -1.66 11.75 1.34
N ALA A 180 -2.77 12.07 0.67
CA ALA A 180 -3.69 13.11 1.12
C ALA A 180 -4.31 12.80 2.49
N LEU A 181 -4.72 11.54 2.72
CA LEU A 181 -5.25 11.08 4.00
C LEU A 181 -4.22 11.22 5.13
N ARG A 182 -2.96 10.87 4.87
CA ARG A 182 -1.86 11.01 5.85
C ARG A 182 -1.64 12.48 6.25
N LYS A 183 -1.70 13.40 5.29
CA LYS A 183 -1.50 14.83 5.53
C LYS A 183 -2.72 15.54 6.15
N LYS A 184 -3.88 14.88 6.14
CA LYS A 184 -5.12 15.44 6.65
C LYS A 184 -5.11 15.44 8.19
N GLU A 185 -5.55 16.54 8.81
CA GLU A 185 -5.71 16.59 10.26
C GLU A 185 -6.78 15.61 10.73
N ASN A 186 -6.62 15.04 11.93
CA ASN A 186 -7.53 14.01 12.44
C ASN A 186 -8.98 14.52 12.56
N LYS A 187 -9.19 15.77 12.95
CA LYS A 187 -10.51 16.39 13.03
C LYS A 187 -11.28 16.39 11.70
N ASP A 188 -10.57 16.36 10.56
CA ASP A 188 -11.17 16.42 9.23
C ASP A 188 -11.31 15.03 8.59
N LYS A 189 -10.77 13.98 9.23
CA LYS A 189 -10.89 12.61 8.76
C LYS A 189 -12.27 12.04 9.08
N ARG A 190 -12.80 11.25 8.14
CA ARG A 190 -14.04 10.50 8.32
C ARG A 190 -13.72 9.02 8.32
N VAL A 191 -14.17 8.32 9.36
CA VAL A 191 -13.94 6.89 9.56
C VAL A 191 -15.28 6.19 9.58
N VAL A 192 -15.38 5.04 8.93
CA VAL A 192 -16.57 4.18 8.92
C VAL A 192 -16.16 2.83 9.49
N PHE A 193 -16.90 2.36 10.48
CA PHE A 193 -16.79 1.00 11.01
C PHE A 193 -17.83 0.12 10.33
N ILE A 194 -17.38 -0.95 9.71
CA ILE A 194 -18.26 -1.97 9.13
C ILE A 194 -18.12 -3.21 10.01
N LEU A 195 -19.16 -3.50 10.77
CA LEU A 195 -19.21 -4.68 11.63
C LEU A 195 -19.74 -5.86 10.83
N ASN A 196 -19.01 -6.97 10.88
CA ASN A 196 -19.43 -8.18 10.22
C ASN A 196 -20.57 -8.84 10.98
N ASN A 197 -21.49 -9.49 10.26
CA ASN A 197 -22.57 -10.26 10.82
C ASN A 197 -22.53 -11.68 10.25
N ASN A 198 -22.76 -12.69 11.11
CA ASN A 198 -22.81 -14.06 10.62
C ASN A 198 -24.07 -14.27 9.78
N PRO A 199 -23.94 -14.86 8.59
CA PRO A 199 -25.11 -15.24 7.81
C PRO A 199 -25.98 -16.24 8.58
N CYS A 200 -27.28 -16.18 8.36
CA CYS A 200 -28.28 -17.11 8.93
C CYS A 200 -28.50 -17.03 10.46
N THR A 201 -27.97 -16.03 11.14
CA THR A 201 -28.30 -15.76 12.55
C THR A 201 -29.17 -14.50 12.67
N ALA A 202 -30.01 -14.43 13.70
CA ALA A 202 -30.76 -13.21 13.97
C ALA A 202 -29.80 -12.03 14.12
N ALA A 203 -30.08 -10.93 13.44
CA ALA A 203 -29.18 -9.75 13.40
C ALA A 203 -28.76 -9.28 14.80
N GLU A 204 -29.68 -9.39 15.75
CA GLU A 204 -29.49 -8.97 17.14
C GLU A 204 -28.49 -9.84 17.92
N ALA A 205 -28.39 -11.12 17.57
CA ALA A 205 -27.51 -12.07 18.27
C ALA A 205 -26.08 -12.11 17.75
N SER A 206 -25.80 -11.48 16.58
CA SER A 206 -24.53 -11.68 15.88
C SER A 206 -23.91 -10.41 15.34
N VAL A 207 -24.39 -9.22 15.75
CA VAL A 207 -23.79 -7.95 15.33
C VAL A 207 -22.34 -7.87 15.80
N GLY A 208 -21.43 -7.72 14.84
CA GLY A 208 -20.01 -7.60 15.12
C GLY A 208 -19.34 -8.90 15.54
N GLY A 209 -19.86 -10.07 15.13
CA GLY A 209 -19.25 -11.35 15.44
C GLY A 209 -17.79 -11.43 15.01
N GLY A 210 -16.89 -11.65 15.97
CA GLY A 210 -15.47 -11.87 15.78
C GLY A 210 -14.99 -12.97 16.72
N ALA A 211 -14.22 -13.95 16.22
CA ALA A 211 -13.74 -15.05 17.04
C ALA A 211 -12.89 -14.54 18.21
N ASN A 212 -13.34 -14.82 19.43
CA ASN A 212 -12.68 -14.41 20.67
C ASN A 212 -12.46 -12.90 20.86
N LEU A 213 -13.18 -12.07 20.11
CA LEU A 213 -13.10 -10.61 20.20
C LEU A 213 -14.44 -10.04 20.68
N ASP A 214 -14.42 -9.26 21.74
CA ASP A 214 -15.53 -8.36 22.06
C ASP A 214 -15.49 -7.15 21.12
N THR A 215 -16.14 -7.30 19.98
CA THR A 215 -16.11 -6.30 18.89
C THR A 215 -16.78 -5.00 19.30
N LEU A 216 -17.90 -5.07 20.01
CA LEU A 216 -18.68 -3.87 20.39
C LEU A 216 -17.90 -3.02 21.39
N GLU A 217 -17.39 -3.65 22.43
CA GLU A 217 -16.55 -2.99 23.43
C GLU A 217 -15.25 -2.46 22.79
N SER A 218 -14.67 -3.21 21.86
CA SER A 218 -13.49 -2.77 21.10
C SER A 218 -13.75 -1.50 20.29
N VAL A 219 -14.91 -1.40 19.65
CA VAL A 219 -15.31 -0.17 18.92
C VAL A 219 -15.46 1.01 19.90
N VAL A 220 -16.08 0.81 21.06
CA VAL A 220 -16.19 1.88 22.07
C VAL A 220 -14.82 2.38 22.48
N ARG A 221 -13.90 1.50 22.78
CA ARG A 221 -12.50 1.85 23.14
C ARG A 221 -11.79 2.60 22.00
N ILE A 222 -11.99 2.15 20.75
CA ILE A 222 -11.43 2.86 19.58
C ILE A 222 -12.02 4.27 19.47
N LEU A 223 -13.33 4.47 19.68
CA LEU A 223 -13.96 5.77 19.65
C LEU A 223 -13.38 6.73 20.70
N HIS A 224 -13.13 6.23 21.92
CA HIS A 224 -12.43 7.01 22.96
C HIS A 224 -11.04 7.41 22.51
N ALA A 225 -10.21 6.46 22.04
CA ALA A 225 -8.87 6.74 21.54
C ALA A 225 -8.89 7.73 20.37
N MET A 226 -9.84 7.59 19.45
CA MET A 226 -9.99 8.54 18.34
C MET A 226 -10.26 9.96 18.87
N LYS A 227 -11.14 10.13 19.84
CA LYS A 227 -11.42 11.43 20.44
C LYS A 227 -10.18 12.04 21.09
N GLU A 228 -9.42 11.24 21.84
CA GLU A 228 -8.15 11.64 22.46
C GLU A 228 -7.10 12.07 21.42
N HIS A 229 -7.12 11.45 20.23
CA HIS A 229 -6.24 11.78 19.11
C HIS A 229 -6.79 12.87 18.18
N GLY A 230 -7.83 13.58 18.61
CA GLY A 230 -8.35 14.77 17.93
C GLY A 230 -9.29 14.49 16.75
N TYR A 231 -9.83 13.29 16.63
CA TYR A 231 -10.95 13.06 15.71
C TYR A 231 -12.24 13.68 16.25
N GLN A 232 -13.11 14.12 15.35
CA GLN A 232 -14.44 14.58 15.74
C GLN A 232 -15.34 13.37 16.02
N VAL A 233 -15.56 13.09 17.29
CA VAL A 233 -16.46 12.06 17.77
C VAL A 233 -17.48 12.72 18.70
N GLU A 234 -18.71 12.92 18.20
CA GLU A 234 -19.74 13.67 18.92
C GLU A 234 -20.35 12.88 20.06
N HIS A 235 -20.61 11.59 19.86
CA HIS A 235 -21.24 10.73 20.83
C HIS A 235 -20.51 9.40 20.92
N ILE A 236 -20.10 9.03 22.13
CA ILE A 236 -19.43 7.77 22.42
C ILE A 236 -20.32 7.02 23.42
N PRO A 237 -20.79 5.80 23.08
CA PRO A 237 -21.51 4.95 24.01
C PRO A 237 -20.64 4.61 25.24
N GLU A 238 -21.26 4.40 26.41
CA GLU A 238 -20.52 4.05 27.64
C GLU A 238 -19.85 2.69 27.56
N ASN A 239 -20.47 1.74 26.83
CA ASN A 239 -19.99 0.37 26.66
C ASN A 239 -20.59 -0.28 25.40
N GLY A 240 -20.20 -1.53 25.13
CA GLY A 240 -20.70 -2.31 24.01
C GLY A 240 -22.21 -2.53 24.02
N ASP A 241 -22.84 -2.65 25.19
CA ASP A 241 -24.28 -2.85 25.33
C ASP A 241 -25.08 -1.59 24.92
N GLU A 242 -24.58 -0.41 25.22
CA GLU A 242 -25.19 0.83 24.76
C GLU A 242 -24.98 1.00 23.25
N LEU A 243 -23.81 0.63 22.75
CA LEU A 243 -23.53 0.66 21.31
C LEU A 243 -24.50 -0.22 20.53
N ILE A 244 -24.74 -1.47 20.97
CA ILE A 244 -25.68 -2.37 20.28
C ILE A 244 -27.12 -1.82 20.32
N LYS A 245 -27.58 -1.27 21.44
CA LYS A 245 -28.88 -0.61 21.54
C LYS A 245 -28.99 0.52 20.51
N THR A 246 -27.98 1.38 20.44
CA THR A 246 -27.96 2.49 19.48
C THR A 246 -28.04 2.02 18.03
N ILE A 247 -27.34 0.93 17.69
CA ILE A 247 -27.38 0.31 16.36
C ILE A 247 -28.78 -0.25 16.08
N MET A 248 -29.37 -0.93 17.04
CA MET A 248 -30.68 -1.58 16.90
C MET A 248 -31.81 -0.56 16.80
N ASP A 249 -31.77 0.51 17.58
CA ASP A 249 -32.77 1.59 17.53
C ASP A 249 -32.75 2.29 16.16
N ARG A 250 -31.57 2.48 15.57
CA ARG A 250 -31.45 3.07 14.22
C ARG A 250 -31.84 2.12 13.10
N LYS A 251 -31.80 0.79 13.31
CA LYS A 251 -32.26 -0.22 12.36
C LYS A 251 -33.75 -0.09 12.05
N ALA A 252 -34.54 0.36 13.01
CA ALA A 252 -35.99 0.58 12.82
C ALA A 252 -36.29 1.68 11.81
N ILE A 253 -35.32 2.52 11.44
CA ILE A 253 -35.47 3.65 10.51
C ILE A 253 -35.17 3.21 9.06
N SER A 254 -34.51 2.05 8.84
CA SER A 254 -34.23 1.55 7.51
C SER A 254 -35.34 0.60 7.06
N ASP A 255 -36.08 0.98 6.01
CA ASP A 255 -37.10 0.16 5.35
C ASP A 255 -36.53 -1.12 4.67
N PHE A 256 -35.23 -1.33 4.75
CA PHE A 256 -34.55 -2.54 4.26
C PHE A 256 -34.66 -3.68 5.29
N ARG A 257 -35.76 -4.37 5.25
CA ARG A 257 -35.84 -5.71 5.81
C ARG A 257 -35.26 -6.70 4.80
N TRP A 258 -34.05 -7.19 5.09
CA TRP A 258 -33.60 -8.43 4.48
C TRP A 258 -34.41 -9.57 5.12
N THR A 259 -35.38 -10.06 4.38
CA THR A 259 -36.09 -11.30 4.71
C THR A 259 -35.31 -12.48 4.15
#